data_3b9209f63d9b6a9f8b2d4bd4e73e60a3
#
_entry.id   3b9209f63d9b6a9f8b2d4bd4e73e60a3
#
_cell.length_a   1.000
_cell.length_b   1.000
_cell.length_c   1.000
_cell.angle_alpha   90.00
_cell.angle_beta   90.00
_cell.angle_gamma   90.00
#
_symmetry.space_group_name_H-M   'P 1'
#
loop_
_entity.id
_entity.type
_entity.pdbx_description
1 polymer ?
#
loop_
_entity_poly.entity_id
_entity_poly.type
_entity_poly.pdbx_seq_one_letter_code
_entity_poly.pdbx_strand_id
1 'polypeptide(L)'
;MRRAGAGEAAGAGTGVTDGAGRRFHLALTTQAQRAKAFRKQRESSLSSPASPRSVSSSQFFPDTLPTGTEYGADNGIRLEAVWLTHDPAYPDELPTAPLARYTYTASGELRAVYDRSGTQVRGFTYDAEHAGRMVAHHYAGRPESRYRYDDTGRVTEQVNPEGLDYRFEYGQDRVTITDSLNRREVLYTEGEGGLKRVVKKEYGDGSITRSEYDEAGRLKAQTDAAGRRTEYRLHMASGKLTSVILPDGRTVRYGYNNQLQLTSVTYPDGLRRSRKYDRQGRLAEEVSRNGNITRWFYDSSRSGLPCAVEDGTGVRRRITRNRYGQLQAFTDCSGYTTRYEYDRYGQRTAVHREEGISTYSS
;
A
#
# COMPACT_ATOMS: atom_id res chain seq x y z
N MET A 1 7.87 -0.16 14.69
CA MET A 1 9.05 0.72 14.48
C MET A 1 9.40 1.41 15.80
N ARG A 2 10.56 1.17 16.36
CA ARG A 2 11.03 1.85 17.60
C ARG A 2 12.03 2.93 17.23
N ARG A 3 11.84 4.13 17.75
CA ARG A 3 12.83 5.21 17.70
C ARG A 3 14.06 4.79 18.53
N ALA A 4 15.24 4.93 17.98
CA ALA A 4 16.47 4.84 18.77
C ALA A 4 16.62 6.15 19.55
N GLY A 5 16.89 6.02 20.87
CA GLY A 5 17.04 7.15 21.78
C GLY A 5 18.23 8.03 21.44
N ALA A 6 18.08 9.31 21.74
CA ALA A 6 19.08 10.35 21.57
C ALA A 6 20.30 10.09 22.44
N GLY A 7 21.45 10.13 21.82
CA GLY A 7 22.75 10.18 22.48
C GLY A 7 23.85 10.42 21.45
N GLU A 8 24.33 11.66 21.46
CA GLU A 8 25.50 12.26 20.81
C GLU A 8 25.26 13.15 19.62
N ALA A 9 25.57 14.38 19.85
CA ALA A 9 25.55 15.50 18.92
C ALA A 9 26.58 15.33 17.81
N ALA A 10 26.10 15.10 16.58
CA ALA A 10 26.68 15.54 15.32
C ALA A 10 25.78 15.06 14.17
N GLY A 11 24.96 15.97 13.62
CA GLY A 11 24.16 15.72 12.41
C GLY A 11 23.02 14.72 12.62
N ALA A 12 21.89 15.18 13.11
CA ALA A 12 20.69 14.35 13.35
C ALA A 12 20.10 13.82 12.05
N GLY A 13 20.65 12.73 11.52
CA GLY A 13 20.03 11.89 10.53
C GLY A 13 18.96 11.01 11.17
N THR A 14 17.79 10.89 10.54
CA THR A 14 16.74 10.00 11.01
C THR A 14 17.15 8.55 10.73
N GLY A 15 17.58 7.85 11.77
CA GLY A 15 17.86 6.42 11.72
C GLY A 15 16.59 5.61 11.96
N VAL A 16 16.35 4.60 11.14
CA VAL A 16 15.31 3.59 11.33
C VAL A 16 15.98 2.23 11.46
N THR A 17 15.54 1.46 12.45
CA THR A 17 15.99 0.07 12.63
C THR A 17 14.82 -0.86 12.42
N ASP A 18 14.99 -1.87 11.57
CA ASP A 18 13.98 -2.90 11.33
C ASP A 18 14.09 -4.06 12.33
N GLY A 19 13.16 -5.01 12.25
CA GLY A 19 13.11 -6.17 13.14
C GLY A 19 14.27 -7.15 12.97
N ALA A 20 15.05 -7.04 11.89
CA ALA A 20 16.25 -7.84 11.62
C ALA A 20 17.55 -7.16 12.08
N GLY A 21 17.44 -5.98 12.69
CA GLY A 21 18.58 -5.20 13.19
C GLY A 21 19.32 -4.40 12.11
N ARG A 22 18.77 -4.33 10.88
CA ARG A 22 19.33 -3.44 9.85
C ARG A 22 19.01 -1.99 10.21
N ARG A 23 19.98 -1.12 9.98
CA ARG A 23 19.84 0.33 10.19
C ARG A 23 19.81 1.05 8.85
N PHE A 24 18.84 1.94 8.74
CA PHE A 24 18.66 2.78 7.56
C PHE A 24 18.82 4.24 7.96
N HIS A 25 19.48 4.99 7.11
CA HIS A 25 19.54 6.44 7.22
C HIS A 25 18.60 7.05 6.18
N LEU A 26 17.66 7.88 6.64
CA LEU A 26 16.77 8.65 5.79
C LEU A 26 17.38 10.02 5.56
N ALA A 27 17.89 10.25 4.36
CA ALA A 27 18.41 11.53 3.93
C ALA A 27 17.24 12.48 3.61
N LEU A 28 17.20 13.63 4.26
CA LEU A 28 16.12 14.62 4.10
C LEU A 28 16.68 15.93 3.52
N THR A 29 15.87 16.64 2.73
CA THR A 29 16.18 17.98 2.24
C THR A 29 15.15 18.97 2.67
N THR A 30 15.60 20.22 2.98
CA THR A 30 14.73 21.37 3.19
C THR A 30 14.44 22.06 1.85
N GLN A 31 13.41 22.90 1.83
CA GLN A 31 13.09 23.73 0.67
C GLN A 31 14.26 24.64 0.27
N ALA A 32 14.95 25.22 1.26
CA ALA A 32 16.13 26.07 1.02
C ALA A 32 17.29 25.32 0.37
N GLN A 33 17.57 24.09 0.82
CA GLN A 33 18.61 23.23 0.24
C GLN A 33 18.28 22.87 -1.22
N ARG A 34 17.02 22.51 -1.53
CA ARG A 34 16.58 22.24 -2.90
C ARG A 34 16.70 23.47 -3.79
N ALA A 35 16.25 24.64 -3.32
CA ALA A 35 16.37 25.90 -4.07
C ALA A 35 17.81 26.25 -4.39
N LYS A 36 18.74 26.05 -3.45
CA LYS A 36 20.18 26.24 -3.66
C LYS A 36 20.74 25.26 -4.71
N ALA A 37 20.33 23.99 -4.67
CA ALA A 37 20.74 22.99 -5.65
C ALA A 37 20.27 23.35 -7.07
N PHE A 38 19.04 23.82 -7.23
CA PHE A 38 18.48 24.28 -8.51
C PHE A 38 19.26 25.51 -9.07
N ARG A 39 19.59 26.49 -8.25
CA ARG A 39 20.40 27.63 -8.68
C ARG A 39 21.77 27.20 -9.19
N LYS A 40 22.44 26.33 -8.44
CA LYS A 40 23.76 25.79 -8.82
C LYS A 40 23.69 24.96 -10.12
N GLN A 41 22.62 24.23 -10.35
CA GLN A 41 22.40 23.45 -11.56
C GLN A 41 22.16 24.34 -12.80
N ARG A 42 21.45 25.47 -12.62
CA ARG A 42 21.28 26.48 -13.67
C ARG A 42 22.60 27.20 -14.00
N GLU A 43 23.39 27.48 -12.99
CA GLU A 43 24.73 28.10 -13.17
C GLU A 43 25.71 27.14 -13.84
N SER A 44 25.65 25.81 -13.54
CA SER A 44 26.53 24.80 -14.15
C SER A 44 26.09 24.37 -15.55
N SER A 45 24.84 24.56 -15.94
CA SER A 45 24.38 24.35 -17.32
C SER A 45 24.87 25.42 -18.30
N LEU A 46 25.46 26.51 -17.80
CA LEU A 46 26.11 27.56 -18.58
C LEU A 46 27.63 27.39 -18.68
N SER A 47 28.23 26.40 -18.01
CA SER A 47 29.64 26.06 -18.05
C SER A 47 29.85 24.56 -18.01
N SER A 48 30.47 23.99 -19.04
CA SER A 48 30.87 22.60 -19.32
C SER A 48 30.85 21.51 -18.22
N PRO A 49 30.75 20.22 -18.55
CA PRO A 49 30.33 19.15 -17.64
C PRO A 49 31.41 18.83 -16.59
N ALA A 50 31.07 19.07 -15.33
CA ALA A 50 31.85 18.59 -14.20
C ALA A 50 31.15 17.36 -13.58
N SER A 51 31.94 16.32 -13.33
CA SER A 51 31.58 15.08 -12.64
C SER A 51 30.81 15.31 -11.34
N PRO A 52 29.96 14.35 -10.91
CA PRO A 52 29.15 14.50 -9.72
C PRO A 52 30.02 14.52 -8.48
N ARG A 53 30.15 15.68 -7.86
CA ARG A 53 30.74 15.80 -6.52
C ARG A 53 29.68 15.45 -5.50
N SER A 54 30.04 14.58 -4.56
CA SER A 54 29.26 14.28 -3.38
C SER A 54 28.85 15.56 -2.65
N VAL A 55 27.57 15.82 -2.58
CA VAL A 55 27.04 16.93 -1.79
C VAL A 55 26.87 16.41 -0.36
N SER A 56 27.73 16.84 0.54
CA SER A 56 27.50 16.65 1.97
C SER A 56 26.35 17.60 2.36
N SER A 57 25.17 17.08 2.48
CA SER A 57 24.05 17.82 3.03
C SER A 57 24.05 17.70 4.55
N SER A 58 24.31 18.78 5.25
CA SER A 58 23.95 18.85 6.68
C SER A 58 22.41 18.75 6.76
N GLN A 59 21.94 17.70 7.41
CA GLN A 59 20.52 17.41 7.46
C GLN A 59 19.97 17.88 8.81
N PHE A 60 18.93 18.64 8.75
CA PHE A 60 18.20 19.06 9.93
C PHE A 60 16.82 18.39 9.93
N PHE A 61 16.51 17.67 10.97
CA PHE A 61 15.19 17.11 11.21
C PHE A 61 14.57 17.81 12.41
N PRO A 62 13.36 18.33 12.30
CA PRO A 62 12.70 18.96 13.44
C PRO A 62 12.42 17.92 14.54
N ASP A 63 12.65 18.28 15.80
CA ASP A 63 12.42 17.42 16.96
C ASP A 63 10.96 17.00 17.12
N THR A 64 10.04 17.78 16.53
CA THR A 64 8.61 17.51 16.54
C THR A 64 8.02 17.63 15.13
N LEU A 65 7.14 16.69 14.77
CA LEU A 65 6.32 16.82 13.57
C LEU A 65 5.32 17.97 13.76
N PRO A 66 5.03 18.77 12.70
CA PRO A 66 4.00 19.78 12.79
C PRO A 66 2.66 19.15 13.21
N THR A 67 2.00 19.80 14.15
CA THR A 67 0.64 19.44 14.59
C THR A 67 -0.36 20.37 13.92
N GLY A 68 -1.52 19.88 13.59
CA GLY A 68 -2.56 20.73 13.00
C GLY A 68 -3.63 19.90 12.32
N THR A 69 -3.40 19.46 11.14
CA THR A 69 -4.07 18.30 10.56
C THR A 69 -3.33 17.05 11.01
N GLU A 70 -3.83 15.86 10.78
CA GLU A 70 -3.21 14.60 11.19
C GLU A 70 -1.70 14.53 10.86
N TYR A 71 -1.25 15.22 9.83
CA TYR A 71 0.14 15.30 9.38
C TYR A 71 0.76 16.70 9.50
N GLY A 72 0.02 17.69 10.01
CA GLY A 72 0.46 19.07 10.09
C GLY A 72 0.51 19.80 8.75
N ALA A 73 0.95 21.05 8.79
CA ALA A 73 1.21 21.84 7.59
C ALA A 73 2.49 21.34 6.89
N ASP A 74 2.55 21.50 5.56
CA ASP A 74 3.75 21.18 4.79
C ASP A 74 4.93 22.07 5.23
N ASN A 75 5.94 21.46 5.83
CA ASN A 75 7.16 22.14 6.30
C ASN A 75 8.26 22.23 5.23
N GLY A 76 7.99 21.74 4.02
CA GLY A 76 8.94 21.74 2.92
C GLY A 76 10.07 20.70 3.04
N ILE A 77 10.06 19.83 4.04
CA ILE A 77 11.03 18.74 4.20
C ILE A 77 10.63 17.58 3.32
N ARG A 78 11.58 17.03 2.57
CA ARG A 78 11.37 15.90 1.65
C ARG A 78 12.42 14.80 1.87
N LEU A 79 12.01 13.56 1.67
CA LEU A 79 12.91 12.40 1.65
C LEU A 79 13.70 12.41 0.34
N GLU A 80 15.03 12.52 0.39
CA GLU A 80 15.91 12.52 -0.77
C GLU A 80 16.46 11.13 -1.09
N ALA A 81 16.83 10.37 -0.05
CA ALA A 81 17.41 9.05 -0.23
C ALA A 81 17.22 8.17 1.01
N VAL A 82 17.26 6.86 0.76
CA VAL A 82 17.29 5.83 1.82
C VAL A 82 18.60 5.06 1.70
N TRP A 83 19.40 5.10 2.75
CA TRP A 83 20.69 4.41 2.83
C TRP A 83 20.60 3.23 3.80
N LEU A 84 21.18 2.08 3.42
CA LEU A 84 21.45 1.01 4.36
C LEU A 84 22.82 1.26 5.00
N THR A 85 22.84 1.55 6.29
CA THR A 85 24.08 1.92 7.03
C THR A 85 24.62 0.82 7.92
N HIS A 86 23.80 -0.19 8.22
CA HIS A 86 24.21 -1.35 8.97
C HIS A 86 23.36 -2.56 8.60
N ASP A 87 24.00 -3.67 8.33
CA ASP A 87 23.36 -4.97 8.13
C ASP A 87 24.11 -6.03 8.96
N PRO A 88 23.49 -6.57 10.02
CA PRO A 88 24.14 -7.58 10.87
C PRO A 88 24.51 -8.88 10.12
N ALA A 89 23.88 -9.16 8.97
CA ALA A 89 24.20 -10.31 8.14
C ALA A 89 25.43 -10.08 7.24
N TYR A 90 25.65 -8.82 6.84
CA TYR A 90 26.69 -8.41 5.90
C TYR A 90 27.37 -7.14 6.43
N PRO A 91 28.05 -7.20 7.59
CA PRO A 91 28.55 -6.00 8.26
C PRO A 91 29.62 -5.27 7.45
N ASP A 92 30.38 -5.99 6.65
CA ASP A 92 31.52 -5.47 5.87
C ASP A 92 31.16 -5.18 4.40
N GLU A 93 29.91 -5.41 3.99
CA GLU A 93 29.46 -5.30 2.60
C GLU A 93 28.30 -4.33 2.43
N LEU A 94 28.41 -3.14 2.99
CA LEU A 94 27.37 -2.12 2.85
C LEU A 94 27.35 -1.54 1.43
N PRO A 95 26.16 -1.21 0.89
CA PRO A 95 26.07 -0.59 -0.43
C PRO A 95 26.69 0.81 -0.44
N THR A 96 27.38 1.14 -1.51
CA THR A 96 28.00 2.46 -1.74
C THR A 96 27.03 3.47 -2.35
N ALA A 97 25.83 3.02 -2.71
CA ALA A 97 24.75 3.84 -3.26
C ALA A 97 23.48 3.71 -2.39
N PRO A 98 22.58 4.70 -2.41
CA PRO A 98 21.32 4.59 -1.68
C PRO A 98 20.44 3.47 -2.27
N LEU A 99 19.62 2.86 -1.43
CA LEU A 99 18.64 1.84 -1.84
C LEU A 99 17.52 2.43 -2.70
N ALA A 100 17.17 3.69 -2.43
CA ALA A 100 16.22 4.46 -3.20
C ALA A 100 16.61 5.94 -3.15
N ARG A 101 16.34 6.67 -4.22
CA ARG A 101 16.57 8.10 -4.32
C ARG A 101 15.36 8.78 -4.94
N TYR A 102 15.05 9.94 -4.42
CA TYR A 102 13.88 10.75 -4.80
C TYR A 102 14.34 12.14 -5.22
N THR A 103 13.80 12.64 -6.31
CA THR A 103 14.03 14.02 -6.76
C THR A 103 12.72 14.77 -6.81
N TYR A 104 12.81 16.10 -6.67
CA TYR A 104 11.65 16.97 -6.53
C TYR A 104 11.74 18.14 -7.50
N THR A 105 10.59 18.73 -7.80
CA THR A 105 10.51 20.02 -8.49
C THR A 105 10.97 21.14 -7.56
N ALA A 106 11.13 22.35 -8.08
CA ALA A 106 11.48 23.54 -7.28
C ALA A 106 10.43 23.84 -6.19
N SER A 107 9.17 23.51 -6.44
CA SER A 107 8.05 23.63 -5.48
C SER A 107 7.93 22.47 -4.50
N GLY A 108 8.75 21.43 -4.64
CA GLY A 108 8.81 20.29 -3.72
C GLY A 108 7.87 19.14 -4.06
N GLU A 109 7.38 19.05 -5.28
CA GLU A 109 6.60 17.92 -5.78
C GLU A 109 7.53 16.80 -6.22
N LEU A 110 7.15 15.54 -5.99
CA LEU A 110 7.94 14.37 -6.36
C LEU A 110 8.09 14.28 -7.88
N ARG A 111 9.32 14.37 -8.39
CA ARG A 111 9.63 14.35 -9.82
C ARG A 111 10.02 12.98 -10.33
N ALA A 112 10.89 12.28 -9.61
CA ALA A 112 11.37 10.97 -10.02
C ALA A 112 11.78 10.11 -8.83
N VAL A 113 11.66 8.81 -9.02
CA VAL A 113 12.15 7.78 -8.09
C VAL A 113 13.17 6.92 -8.81
N TYR A 114 14.31 6.69 -8.15
CA TYR A 114 15.41 5.88 -8.63
C TYR A 114 15.61 4.68 -7.70
N ASP A 115 15.89 3.53 -8.27
CA ASP A 115 16.26 2.34 -7.52
C ASP A 115 17.74 2.36 -7.11
N ARG A 116 18.20 1.30 -6.47
CA ARG A 116 19.59 1.15 -6.01
C ARG A 116 20.63 1.10 -7.14
N SER A 117 20.24 0.74 -8.35
CA SER A 117 21.12 0.76 -9.54
C SER A 117 21.27 2.15 -10.14
N GLY A 118 20.51 3.13 -9.65
CA GLY A 118 20.43 4.47 -10.19
C GLY A 118 19.48 4.58 -11.39
N THR A 119 18.72 3.51 -11.69
CA THR A 119 17.71 3.52 -12.76
C THR A 119 16.48 4.26 -12.30
N GLN A 120 15.97 5.17 -13.13
CA GLN A 120 14.69 5.83 -12.85
C GLN A 120 13.55 4.83 -13.06
N VAL A 121 12.83 4.51 -11.97
CA VAL A 121 11.73 3.55 -11.97
C VAL A 121 10.36 4.21 -12.06
N ARG A 122 10.26 5.48 -11.68
CA ARG A 122 9.02 6.28 -11.79
C ARG A 122 9.35 7.72 -12.11
N GLY A 123 8.50 8.36 -12.90
CA GLY A 123 8.58 9.77 -13.22
C GLY A 123 7.21 10.44 -13.16
N PHE A 124 7.19 11.72 -12.77
CA PHE A 124 5.99 12.53 -12.61
C PHE A 124 6.22 13.90 -13.22
N THR A 125 5.22 14.41 -13.92
CA THR A 125 5.21 15.75 -14.52
C THR A 125 4.04 16.53 -13.96
N TYR A 126 4.27 17.80 -13.66
CA TYR A 126 3.28 18.69 -13.06
C TYR A 126 2.97 19.87 -13.96
N ASP A 127 1.76 20.41 -13.79
CA ASP A 127 1.31 21.62 -14.47
C ASP A 127 2.21 22.82 -14.09
N ALA A 128 2.59 23.60 -15.10
CA ALA A 128 3.47 24.78 -14.89
C ALA A 128 2.77 25.93 -14.17
N GLU A 129 1.45 26.06 -14.33
CA GLU A 129 0.66 27.17 -13.82
C GLU A 129 -0.06 26.83 -12.52
N HIS A 130 -0.35 25.55 -12.28
CA HIS A 130 -1.12 25.07 -11.14
C HIS A 130 -0.30 24.09 -10.30
N ALA A 131 0.29 24.57 -9.23
CA ALA A 131 1.07 23.77 -8.31
C ALA A 131 0.29 22.56 -7.78
N GLY A 132 0.94 21.39 -7.72
CA GLY A 132 0.37 20.15 -7.21
C GLY A 132 -0.48 19.36 -8.23
N ARG A 133 -0.77 19.91 -9.41
CA ARG A 133 -1.47 19.17 -10.45
C ARG A 133 -0.51 18.29 -11.23
N MET A 134 -0.59 16.97 -11.04
CA MET A 134 0.17 16.01 -11.83
C MET A 134 -0.49 15.83 -13.19
N VAL A 135 0.22 16.15 -14.27
CA VAL A 135 -0.28 16.04 -15.65
C VAL A 135 0.19 14.80 -16.36
N ALA A 136 1.21 14.12 -15.84
CA ALA A 136 1.70 12.86 -16.39
C ALA A 136 2.48 12.05 -15.36
N HIS A 137 2.47 10.73 -15.53
CA HIS A 137 3.37 9.83 -14.84
C HIS A 137 3.73 8.62 -15.70
N HIS A 138 4.86 8.00 -15.41
CA HIS A 138 5.28 6.77 -16.07
C HIS A 138 6.07 5.86 -15.12
N TYR A 139 6.09 4.58 -15.47
CA TYR A 139 6.97 3.56 -14.92
C TYR A 139 8.10 3.27 -15.91
N ALA A 140 9.25 2.79 -15.42
CA ALA A 140 10.37 2.44 -16.28
C ALA A 140 9.95 1.48 -17.40
N GLY A 141 10.34 1.81 -18.64
CA GLY A 141 10.04 1.01 -19.82
C GLY A 141 8.58 1.02 -20.29
N ARG A 142 7.72 1.85 -19.67
CA ARG A 142 6.33 1.99 -20.08
C ARG A 142 6.03 3.39 -20.59
N PRO A 143 5.08 3.55 -21.52
CA PRO A 143 4.65 4.85 -21.98
C PRO A 143 3.96 5.64 -20.88
N GLU A 144 3.95 6.94 -21.04
CA GLU A 144 3.44 7.91 -20.08
C GLU A 144 1.91 7.98 -20.10
N SER A 145 1.28 7.88 -18.92
CA SER A 145 -0.13 8.23 -18.74
C SER A 145 -0.26 9.72 -18.51
N ARG A 146 -1.26 10.36 -19.14
CA ARG A 146 -1.47 11.81 -19.10
C ARG A 146 -2.84 12.17 -18.58
N TYR A 147 -2.92 13.34 -17.93
CA TYR A 147 -4.13 13.87 -17.32
C TYR A 147 -4.39 15.29 -17.77
N ARG A 148 -5.66 15.60 -18.02
CA ARG A 148 -6.16 16.97 -18.19
C ARG A 148 -7.10 17.33 -17.06
N TYR A 149 -7.16 18.61 -16.74
CA TYR A 149 -7.95 19.15 -15.64
C TYR A 149 -8.87 20.28 -16.13
N ASP A 150 -9.99 20.43 -15.42
CA ASP A 150 -10.84 21.62 -15.56
C ASP A 150 -10.31 22.79 -14.72
N ASP A 151 -10.96 23.95 -14.80
CA ASP A 151 -10.58 25.17 -14.08
C ASP A 151 -10.66 25.02 -12.55
N THR A 152 -11.42 24.04 -12.06
CA THR A 152 -11.56 23.74 -10.63
C THR A 152 -10.55 22.71 -10.12
N GLY A 153 -9.70 22.16 -11.00
CA GLY A 153 -8.68 21.18 -10.65
C GLY A 153 -9.15 19.74 -10.62
N ARG A 154 -10.28 19.42 -11.26
CA ARG A 154 -10.77 18.05 -11.42
C ARG A 154 -10.24 17.45 -12.72
N VAL A 155 -9.89 16.17 -12.70
CA VAL A 155 -9.45 15.45 -13.91
C VAL A 155 -10.61 15.33 -14.89
N THR A 156 -10.43 15.79 -16.11
CA THR A 156 -11.42 15.68 -17.21
C THR A 156 -11.05 14.62 -18.22
N GLU A 157 -9.78 14.28 -18.35
CA GLU A 157 -9.31 13.25 -19.27
C GLU A 157 -8.10 12.53 -18.70
N GLN A 158 -8.06 11.21 -18.90
CA GLN A 158 -6.91 10.35 -18.62
C GLN A 158 -6.58 9.56 -19.88
N VAL A 159 -5.38 9.72 -20.40
CA VAL A 159 -4.86 9.01 -21.57
C VAL A 159 -3.87 7.95 -21.11
N ASN A 160 -4.16 6.68 -21.42
CA ASN A 160 -3.34 5.52 -21.05
C ASN A 160 -2.93 4.77 -22.32
N PRO A 161 -1.71 4.96 -22.85
CA PRO A 161 -1.28 4.34 -24.12
C PRO A 161 -1.33 2.80 -24.14
N GLU A 162 -1.24 2.16 -22.99
CA GLU A 162 -1.31 0.69 -22.82
C GLU A 162 -2.67 0.20 -22.30
N GLY A 163 -3.68 1.06 -22.23
CA GLY A 163 -4.97 0.73 -21.64
C GLY A 163 -6.10 1.57 -22.25
N LEU A 164 -7.18 1.65 -21.50
CA LEU A 164 -8.32 2.49 -21.89
C LEU A 164 -8.08 3.94 -21.49
N ASP A 165 -8.44 4.84 -22.39
CA ASP A 165 -8.56 6.26 -22.07
C ASP A 165 -9.92 6.54 -21.45
N TYR A 166 -9.98 7.54 -20.58
CA TYR A 166 -11.21 7.93 -19.89
C TYR A 166 -11.46 9.43 -20.02
N ARG A 167 -12.73 9.80 -20.19
CA ARG A 167 -13.24 11.16 -20.07
C ARG A 167 -14.21 11.25 -18.90
N PHE A 168 -14.11 12.35 -18.15
CA PHE A 168 -14.90 12.61 -16.96
C PHE A 168 -15.67 13.92 -17.15
N GLU A 169 -16.99 13.85 -17.04
CA GLU A 169 -17.88 15.00 -17.11
C GLU A 169 -18.56 15.15 -15.73
N TYR A 170 -18.37 16.30 -15.13
CA TYR A 170 -18.86 16.60 -13.78
C TYR A 170 -20.14 17.42 -13.83
N GLY A 171 -21.23 16.84 -13.34
CA GLY A 171 -22.47 17.53 -13.04
C GLY A 171 -22.55 17.95 -11.57
N GLN A 172 -23.69 18.50 -11.18
CA GLN A 172 -23.91 18.92 -9.79
C GLN A 172 -23.93 17.74 -8.81
N ASP A 173 -24.58 16.66 -9.20
CA ASP A 173 -24.83 15.46 -8.39
C ASP A 173 -24.27 14.18 -9.01
N ARG A 174 -23.50 14.29 -10.11
CA ARG A 174 -23.04 13.13 -10.88
C ARG A 174 -21.71 13.35 -11.57
N VAL A 175 -21.04 12.24 -11.87
CA VAL A 175 -19.88 12.18 -12.73
C VAL A 175 -20.16 11.17 -13.83
N THR A 176 -20.06 11.58 -15.09
CA THR A 176 -20.16 10.71 -16.25
C THR A 176 -18.77 10.32 -16.70
N ILE A 177 -18.50 9.02 -16.79
CA ILE A 177 -17.21 8.45 -17.20
C ILE A 177 -17.44 7.75 -18.54
N THR A 178 -16.69 8.15 -19.57
CA THR A 178 -16.72 7.50 -20.89
C THR A 178 -15.33 7.00 -21.21
N ASP A 179 -15.20 5.72 -21.54
CA ASP A 179 -13.93 5.15 -21.96
C ASP A 179 -13.72 5.22 -23.47
N SER A 180 -12.51 4.86 -23.94
CA SER A 180 -12.15 4.90 -25.36
C SER A 180 -12.91 3.90 -26.25
N LEU A 181 -13.66 2.95 -25.66
CA LEU A 181 -14.59 2.06 -26.34
C LEU A 181 -16.03 2.59 -26.34
N ASN A 182 -16.23 3.86 -25.95
CA ASN A 182 -17.53 4.52 -25.80
C ASN A 182 -18.46 3.85 -24.77
N ARG A 183 -17.93 3.06 -23.85
CA ARG A 183 -18.72 2.56 -22.73
C ARG A 183 -18.86 3.69 -21.72
N ARG A 184 -20.08 3.88 -21.25
CA ARG A 184 -20.46 4.99 -20.39
C ARG A 184 -20.92 4.49 -19.04
N GLU A 185 -20.39 5.08 -17.97
CA GLU A 185 -20.87 4.91 -16.61
C GLU A 185 -21.26 6.25 -16.02
N VAL A 186 -22.32 6.29 -15.24
CA VAL A 186 -22.72 7.49 -14.50
C VAL A 186 -22.73 7.19 -13.01
N LEU A 187 -21.94 7.95 -12.26
CA LEU A 187 -21.87 7.89 -10.81
C LEU A 187 -22.68 9.03 -10.22
N TYR A 188 -23.75 8.73 -9.47
CA TYR A 188 -24.54 9.74 -8.77
C TYR A 188 -24.01 9.84 -7.33
N THR A 189 -23.80 11.07 -6.87
CA THR A 189 -23.19 11.34 -5.58
C THR A 189 -24.13 12.17 -4.68
N GLU A 190 -24.08 11.88 -3.37
CA GLU A 190 -24.70 12.68 -2.32
C GLU A 190 -23.64 13.11 -1.29
N GLY A 191 -23.96 14.17 -0.54
CA GLY A 191 -23.08 14.78 0.44
C GLY A 191 -22.46 16.08 -0.04
N GLU A 192 -21.70 16.73 0.84
CA GLU A 192 -21.07 18.03 0.56
C GLU A 192 -19.55 17.94 0.64
N GLY A 193 -18.87 18.74 -0.18
CA GLY A 193 -17.42 18.86 -0.20
C GLY A 193 -16.70 17.53 -0.45
N GLY A 194 -15.64 17.27 0.29
CA GLY A 194 -14.84 16.04 0.20
C GLY A 194 -15.51 14.77 0.76
N LEU A 195 -16.74 14.88 1.29
CA LEU A 195 -17.51 13.79 1.88
C LEU A 195 -18.57 13.22 0.92
N LYS A 196 -18.56 13.60 -0.35
CA LYS A 196 -19.47 13.03 -1.36
C LYS A 196 -19.25 11.52 -1.51
N ARG A 197 -20.38 10.77 -1.52
CA ARG A 197 -20.41 9.32 -1.69
C ARG A 197 -21.26 8.93 -2.88
N VAL A 198 -20.84 7.86 -3.58
CA VAL A 198 -21.60 7.31 -4.71
C VAL A 198 -22.79 6.53 -4.15
N VAL A 199 -24.00 7.00 -4.43
CA VAL A 199 -25.28 6.39 -4.00
C VAL A 199 -25.95 5.57 -5.09
N LYS A 200 -25.61 5.84 -6.35
CA LYS A 200 -26.16 5.14 -7.51
C LYS A 200 -25.10 5.09 -8.61
N LYS A 201 -24.98 3.94 -9.26
CA LYS A 201 -24.13 3.76 -10.43
C LYS A 201 -24.98 3.19 -11.57
N GLU A 202 -24.96 3.86 -12.71
CA GLU A 202 -25.58 3.43 -13.94
C GLU A 202 -24.51 3.01 -14.94
N TYR A 203 -24.63 1.80 -15.46
CA TYR A 203 -23.68 1.21 -16.40
C TYR A 203 -24.12 1.43 -17.84
N GLY A 204 -23.19 1.23 -18.79
CA GLY A 204 -23.44 1.44 -20.21
C GLY A 204 -24.52 0.54 -20.83
N ASP A 205 -24.83 -0.58 -20.20
CA ASP A 205 -25.93 -1.48 -20.59
C ASP A 205 -27.30 -1.08 -20.00
N GLY A 206 -27.35 0.05 -19.24
CA GLY A 206 -28.54 0.54 -18.57
C GLY A 206 -28.82 -0.09 -17.21
N SER A 207 -28.00 -1.04 -16.76
CA SER A 207 -28.13 -1.61 -15.44
C SER A 207 -27.77 -0.59 -14.36
N ILE A 208 -28.39 -0.71 -13.18
CA ILE A 208 -28.24 0.24 -12.08
C ILE A 208 -27.91 -0.51 -10.79
N THR A 209 -26.92 -0.02 -10.06
CA THR A 209 -26.66 -0.43 -8.67
C THR A 209 -26.84 0.75 -7.72
N ARG A 210 -27.17 0.49 -6.46
CA ARG A 210 -27.38 1.53 -5.44
C ARG A 210 -26.61 1.20 -4.17
N SER A 211 -26.18 2.24 -3.48
CA SER A 211 -25.51 2.15 -2.17
C SER A 211 -26.17 3.13 -1.21
N GLU A 212 -26.43 2.67 0.01
CA GLU A 212 -27.02 3.48 1.09
C GLU A 212 -26.01 3.54 2.24
N TYR A 213 -25.89 4.72 2.84
CA TYR A 213 -24.93 4.97 3.92
C TYR A 213 -25.65 5.44 5.20
N ASP A 214 -25.10 5.14 6.36
CA ASP A 214 -25.56 5.66 7.64
C ASP A 214 -25.08 7.12 7.87
N GLU A 215 -25.51 7.73 8.95
CA GLU A 215 -25.14 9.11 9.31
C GLU A 215 -23.62 9.28 9.52
N ALA A 216 -22.92 8.22 9.95
CA ALA A 216 -21.47 8.19 10.07
C ALA A 216 -20.76 7.94 8.73
N GLY A 217 -21.53 7.76 7.64
CA GLY A 217 -21.02 7.51 6.31
C GLY A 217 -20.52 6.09 6.05
N ARG A 218 -20.94 5.14 6.85
CA ARG A 218 -20.63 3.72 6.67
C ARG A 218 -21.71 3.08 5.80
N LEU A 219 -21.30 2.15 4.92
CA LEU A 219 -22.22 1.43 4.04
C LEU A 219 -23.22 0.61 4.86
N LYS A 220 -24.51 0.87 4.69
CA LYS A 220 -25.61 0.15 5.39
C LYS A 220 -26.44 -0.75 4.47
N ALA A 221 -26.45 -0.51 3.15
CA ALA A 221 -27.13 -1.37 2.20
C ALA A 221 -26.59 -1.20 0.78
N GLN A 222 -26.70 -2.25 -0.01
CA GLN A 222 -26.43 -2.24 -1.44
C GLN A 222 -27.56 -2.93 -2.19
N THR A 223 -27.92 -2.39 -3.35
CA THR A 223 -28.85 -3.01 -4.30
C THR A 223 -28.13 -3.29 -5.62
N ASP A 224 -28.12 -4.54 -6.04
CA ASP A 224 -27.48 -4.95 -7.28
C ASP A 224 -28.32 -4.63 -8.52
N ALA A 225 -27.77 -4.92 -9.72
CA ALA A 225 -28.42 -4.64 -10.99
C ALA A 225 -29.74 -5.41 -11.21
N ALA A 226 -29.98 -6.49 -10.48
CA ALA A 226 -31.22 -7.26 -10.49
C ALA A 226 -32.24 -6.74 -9.46
N GLY A 227 -31.97 -5.64 -8.77
CA GLY A 227 -32.83 -5.08 -7.74
C GLY A 227 -32.76 -5.82 -6.40
N ARG A 228 -31.80 -6.72 -6.22
CA ARG A 228 -31.65 -7.48 -4.98
C ARG A 228 -30.89 -6.64 -3.95
N ARG A 229 -31.53 -6.38 -2.81
CA ARG A 229 -30.99 -5.55 -1.74
C ARG A 229 -30.36 -6.40 -0.65
N THR A 230 -29.13 -6.07 -0.28
CA THR A 230 -28.42 -6.62 0.87
C THR A 230 -28.22 -5.51 1.90
N GLU A 231 -28.55 -5.77 3.16
CA GLU A 231 -28.42 -4.82 4.27
C GLU A 231 -27.29 -5.25 5.20
N TYR A 232 -26.48 -4.27 5.62
CA TYR A 232 -25.35 -4.45 6.54
C TYR A 232 -25.66 -3.77 7.86
N ARG A 233 -25.66 -4.51 8.96
CA ARG A 233 -25.81 -3.95 10.30
C ARG A 233 -24.46 -3.90 10.99
N LEU A 234 -24.12 -2.73 11.48
CA LEU A 234 -22.83 -2.45 12.10
C LEU A 234 -23.03 -2.15 13.59
N HIS A 235 -22.07 -2.58 14.40
CA HIS A 235 -22.02 -2.16 15.80
C HIS A 235 -21.68 -0.67 15.87
N MET A 236 -22.52 0.12 16.57
CA MET A 236 -22.44 1.59 16.55
C MET A 236 -21.09 2.14 16.97
N ALA A 237 -20.51 1.63 18.04
CA ALA A 237 -19.25 2.14 18.59
C ALA A 237 -18.01 1.66 17.79
N SER A 238 -17.97 0.38 17.40
CA SER A 238 -16.77 -0.20 16.76
C SER A 238 -16.81 -0.16 15.23
N GLY A 239 -17.99 0.04 14.63
CA GLY A 239 -18.17 -0.09 13.17
C GLY A 239 -18.05 -1.51 12.64
N LYS A 240 -17.87 -2.51 13.51
CA LYS A 240 -17.78 -3.92 13.10
C LYS A 240 -19.11 -4.44 12.59
N LEU A 241 -19.09 -5.25 11.55
CA LEU A 241 -20.25 -5.88 10.95
C LEU A 241 -20.85 -6.91 11.92
N THR A 242 -22.12 -6.74 12.31
CA THR A 242 -22.82 -7.65 13.21
C THR A 242 -23.77 -8.58 12.48
N SER A 243 -24.38 -8.12 11.39
CA SER A 243 -25.27 -8.94 10.56
C SER A 243 -25.25 -8.48 9.11
N VAL A 244 -25.49 -9.43 8.21
CA VAL A 244 -25.84 -9.17 6.82
C VAL A 244 -27.22 -9.78 6.58
N ILE A 245 -28.17 -8.97 6.14
CA ILE A 245 -29.50 -9.41 5.74
C ILE A 245 -29.49 -9.55 4.23
N LEU A 246 -29.65 -10.79 3.76
CA LEU A 246 -29.66 -11.15 2.35
C LEU A 246 -30.95 -10.69 1.67
N PRO A 247 -31.01 -10.60 0.33
CA PRO A 247 -32.18 -10.15 -0.42
C PRO A 247 -33.46 -10.94 -0.13
N ASP A 248 -33.34 -12.20 0.26
CA ASP A 248 -34.46 -13.07 0.64
C ASP A 248 -34.85 -12.99 2.12
N GLY A 249 -34.26 -12.04 2.86
CA GLY A 249 -34.51 -11.82 4.28
C GLY A 249 -33.74 -12.72 5.24
N ARG A 250 -33.01 -13.73 4.72
CA ARG A 250 -32.16 -14.57 5.56
C ARG A 250 -30.97 -13.78 6.08
N THR A 251 -30.48 -14.14 7.26
CA THR A 251 -29.46 -13.36 7.96
C THR A 251 -28.20 -14.17 8.22
N VAL A 252 -27.05 -13.57 7.92
CA VAL A 252 -25.71 -14.01 8.37
C VAL A 252 -25.34 -13.17 9.59
N ARG A 253 -24.87 -13.82 10.67
CA ARG A 253 -24.47 -13.14 11.91
C ARG A 253 -22.99 -13.29 12.18
N TYR A 254 -22.37 -12.24 12.71
CA TYR A 254 -20.94 -12.14 13.01
C TYR A 254 -20.74 -11.94 14.52
N GLY A 255 -19.89 -12.73 15.13
CA GLY A 255 -19.52 -12.62 16.54
C GLY A 255 -18.04 -12.25 16.71
N TYR A 256 -17.74 -11.50 17.76
CA TYR A 256 -16.39 -10.99 18.05
C TYR A 256 -16.02 -11.26 19.52
N ASN A 257 -14.71 -11.36 19.79
CA ASN A 257 -14.18 -11.36 21.15
C ASN A 257 -14.01 -9.93 21.68
N ASN A 258 -13.53 -9.80 22.91
CA ASN A 258 -13.31 -8.50 23.55
C ASN A 258 -12.24 -7.63 22.85
N GLN A 259 -11.37 -8.22 22.04
CA GLN A 259 -10.39 -7.52 21.22
C GLN A 259 -10.93 -7.17 19.82
N LEU A 260 -12.22 -7.31 19.59
CA LEU A 260 -12.89 -7.07 18.31
C LEU A 260 -12.39 -7.94 17.15
N GLN A 261 -11.89 -9.13 17.46
CA GLN A 261 -11.50 -10.13 16.49
C GLN A 261 -12.70 -11.05 16.17
N LEU A 262 -12.90 -11.38 14.89
CA LEU A 262 -13.99 -12.23 14.44
C LEU A 262 -13.84 -13.65 15.00
N THR A 263 -14.81 -14.09 15.83
CA THR A 263 -14.82 -15.43 16.41
C THR A 263 -15.84 -16.36 15.78
N SER A 264 -16.88 -15.82 15.16
CA SER A 264 -17.90 -16.65 14.52
C SER A 264 -18.62 -15.98 13.37
N VAL A 265 -19.04 -16.79 12.40
CA VAL A 265 -20.00 -16.45 11.37
C VAL A 265 -21.10 -17.52 11.41
N THR A 266 -22.33 -17.12 11.67
CA THR A 266 -23.50 -18.01 11.66
C THR A 266 -24.29 -17.77 10.38
N TYR A 267 -24.42 -18.78 9.57
CA TYR A 267 -25.13 -18.75 8.29
C TYR A 267 -26.64 -18.96 8.46
N PRO A 268 -27.45 -18.61 7.45
CA PRO A 268 -28.91 -18.73 7.53
C PRO A 268 -29.44 -20.16 7.79
N ASP A 269 -28.70 -21.18 7.41
CA ASP A 269 -29.02 -22.59 7.66
C ASP A 269 -28.64 -23.04 9.08
N GLY A 270 -28.14 -22.14 9.91
CA GLY A 270 -27.69 -22.43 11.28
C GLY A 270 -26.28 -23.00 11.39
N LEU A 271 -25.64 -23.32 10.27
CA LEU A 271 -24.23 -23.75 10.28
C LEU A 271 -23.33 -22.60 10.67
N ARG A 272 -22.20 -22.93 11.28
CA ARG A 272 -21.32 -21.93 11.87
C ARG A 272 -19.87 -22.18 11.47
N ARG A 273 -19.18 -21.09 11.10
CA ARG A 273 -17.72 -21.02 11.03
C ARG A 273 -17.22 -20.38 12.31
N SER A 274 -16.19 -20.92 12.93
CA SER A 274 -15.62 -20.37 14.17
C SER A 274 -14.12 -20.20 14.10
N ARG A 275 -13.60 -19.23 14.85
CA ARG A 275 -12.17 -18.93 14.95
C ARG A 275 -11.75 -18.83 16.42
N LYS A 276 -10.57 -19.33 16.71
CA LYS A 276 -9.90 -19.18 18.00
C LYS A 276 -8.56 -18.47 17.80
N TYR A 277 -8.20 -17.66 18.75
CA TYR A 277 -6.96 -16.91 18.75
C TYR A 277 -6.10 -17.33 19.96
N ASP A 278 -4.79 -17.24 19.80
CA ASP A 278 -3.87 -17.48 20.89
C ASP A 278 -3.81 -16.28 21.87
N ARG A 279 -3.02 -16.39 22.93
CA ARG A 279 -2.88 -15.32 23.94
C ARG A 279 -2.26 -14.02 23.38
N GLN A 280 -1.60 -14.10 22.23
CA GLN A 280 -1.02 -12.94 21.52
C GLN A 280 -1.96 -12.36 20.45
N GLY A 281 -3.18 -12.89 20.33
CA GLY A 281 -4.17 -12.45 19.36
C GLY A 281 -3.96 -12.99 17.95
N ARG A 282 -3.13 -14.02 17.75
CA ARG A 282 -2.89 -14.65 16.46
C ARG A 282 -3.91 -15.76 16.21
N LEU A 283 -4.35 -15.93 14.95
CA LEU A 283 -5.31 -16.98 14.60
C LEU A 283 -4.70 -18.38 14.84
N ALA A 284 -5.29 -19.16 15.74
CA ALA A 284 -4.80 -20.49 16.11
C ALA A 284 -5.61 -21.61 15.47
N GLU A 285 -6.93 -21.46 15.37
CA GLU A 285 -7.82 -22.49 14.83
C GLU A 285 -9.01 -21.85 14.10
N GLU A 286 -9.38 -22.44 13.01
CA GLU A 286 -10.64 -22.17 12.32
C GLU A 286 -11.38 -23.47 12.08
N VAL A 287 -12.66 -23.50 12.41
CA VAL A 287 -13.59 -24.55 12.01
C VAL A 287 -14.45 -23.98 10.89
N SER A 288 -14.38 -24.59 9.70
CA SER A 288 -15.17 -24.16 8.56
C SER A 288 -16.66 -24.49 8.77
N ARG A 289 -17.51 -23.91 7.92
CA ARG A 289 -18.95 -24.21 7.89
C ARG A 289 -19.25 -25.72 7.78
N ASN A 290 -18.41 -26.47 7.08
CA ASN A 290 -18.55 -27.92 6.88
C ASN A 290 -17.88 -28.75 7.98
N GLY A 291 -17.39 -28.13 9.05
CA GLY A 291 -16.75 -28.81 10.17
C GLY A 291 -15.26 -29.12 9.95
N ASN A 292 -14.66 -28.73 8.84
CA ASN A 292 -13.24 -28.92 8.61
C ASN A 292 -12.42 -27.99 9.52
N ILE A 293 -11.43 -28.55 10.18
CA ILE A 293 -10.59 -27.82 11.12
C ILE A 293 -9.27 -27.46 10.43
N THR A 294 -8.86 -26.20 10.55
CA THR A 294 -7.53 -25.71 10.16
C THR A 294 -6.86 -25.13 11.37
N ARG A 295 -5.60 -25.51 11.64
CA ARG A 295 -4.79 -24.99 12.75
C ARG A 295 -3.55 -24.31 12.24
N TRP A 296 -3.22 -23.16 12.84
CA TRP A 296 -2.01 -22.39 12.58
C TRP A 296 -1.09 -22.48 13.78
N PHE A 297 0.18 -22.74 13.50
CA PHE A 297 1.22 -22.83 14.49
C PHE A 297 2.21 -21.70 14.28
N TYR A 298 2.74 -21.19 15.40
CA TYR A 298 3.67 -20.09 15.43
C TYR A 298 4.92 -20.51 16.21
N ASP A 299 6.08 -20.03 15.78
CA ASP A 299 7.30 -20.23 16.52
C ASP A 299 7.37 -19.32 17.77
N SER A 300 8.48 -19.40 18.49
CA SER A 300 8.73 -18.56 19.68
C SER A 300 8.93 -17.08 19.34
N SER A 301 9.01 -16.72 18.07
CA SER A 301 9.11 -15.32 17.64
C SER A 301 7.77 -14.61 17.90
N ARG A 302 7.82 -13.29 18.08
CA ARG A 302 6.60 -12.45 18.18
C ARG A 302 5.98 -12.17 16.82
N SER A 303 6.33 -12.92 15.79
CA SER A 303 5.81 -12.78 14.46
C SER A 303 4.32 -13.17 14.40
N GLY A 304 3.51 -12.38 13.74
CA GLY A 304 2.14 -12.71 13.37
C GLY A 304 2.02 -13.73 12.23
N LEU A 305 3.15 -14.25 11.72
CA LEU A 305 3.21 -15.16 10.59
C LEU A 305 3.34 -16.61 11.06
N PRO A 306 2.49 -17.54 10.60
CA PRO A 306 2.55 -18.94 11.01
C PRO A 306 3.79 -19.64 10.46
N CYS A 307 4.34 -20.59 11.23
CA CYS A 307 5.39 -21.51 10.80
C CYS A 307 4.86 -22.84 10.30
N ALA A 308 3.61 -23.18 10.59
CA ALA A 308 2.94 -24.34 10.05
C ALA A 308 1.42 -24.14 9.97
N VAL A 309 0.80 -24.85 9.05
CA VAL A 309 -0.66 -24.94 8.90
C VAL A 309 -1.03 -26.43 8.81
N GLU A 310 -1.99 -26.85 9.62
CA GLU A 310 -2.51 -28.21 9.65
C GLU A 310 -3.98 -28.20 9.22
N ASP A 311 -4.34 -29.06 8.30
CA ASP A 311 -5.71 -29.23 7.85
C ASP A 311 -6.49 -30.27 8.69
N GLY A 312 -7.77 -30.46 8.37
CA GLY A 312 -8.66 -31.36 9.10
C GLY A 312 -8.29 -32.85 9.00
N THR A 313 -7.40 -33.21 8.11
CA THR A 313 -6.87 -34.59 7.99
C THR A 313 -5.63 -34.82 8.86
N GLY A 314 -5.15 -33.77 9.53
CA GLY A 314 -3.93 -33.80 10.34
C GLY A 314 -2.65 -33.62 9.52
N VAL A 315 -2.78 -33.37 8.23
CA VAL A 315 -1.63 -33.09 7.35
C VAL A 315 -1.11 -31.68 7.57
N ARG A 316 0.16 -31.59 7.89
CA ARG A 316 0.83 -30.34 8.25
C ARG A 316 1.74 -29.84 7.13
N ARG A 317 1.49 -28.62 6.68
CA ARG A 317 2.38 -27.86 5.78
C ARG A 317 3.29 -26.99 6.63
N ARG A 318 4.58 -27.02 6.37
CA ARG A 318 5.58 -26.25 7.11
C ARG A 318 6.05 -25.06 6.31
N ILE A 319 6.24 -23.95 7.01
CA ILE A 319 6.66 -22.67 6.44
C ILE A 319 7.88 -22.19 7.21
N THR A 320 9.02 -22.15 6.55
CA THR A 320 10.25 -21.60 7.14
C THR A 320 10.50 -20.21 6.56
N ARG A 321 10.82 -19.28 7.42
CA ARG A 321 11.13 -17.89 7.04
C ARG A 321 12.54 -17.54 7.46
N ASN A 322 13.17 -16.66 6.67
CA ASN A 322 14.42 -16.06 7.07
C ASN A 322 14.15 -15.01 8.17
N ARG A 323 15.23 -14.46 8.72
CA ARG A 323 15.14 -13.43 9.79
C ARG A 323 14.42 -12.13 9.37
N TYR A 324 14.22 -11.92 8.07
CA TYR A 324 13.49 -10.79 7.50
C TYR A 324 11.99 -11.08 7.31
N GLY A 325 11.53 -12.28 7.68
CA GLY A 325 10.14 -12.71 7.52
C GLY A 325 9.80 -13.23 6.13
N GLN A 326 10.76 -13.31 5.22
CA GLN A 326 10.54 -13.80 3.86
C GLN A 326 10.49 -15.33 3.84
N LEU A 327 9.67 -15.89 2.94
CA LEU A 327 9.51 -17.33 2.78
C LEU A 327 10.83 -17.96 2.30
N GLN A 328 11.46 -18.78 3.15
CA GLN A 328 12.70 -19.49 2.86
C GLN A 328 12.46 -20.91 2.34
N ALA A 329 11.49 -21.59 2.92
CA ALA A 329 11.07 -22.89 2.48
C ALA A 329 9.59 -23.14 2.78
N PHE A 330 8.96 -23.89 1.91
CA PHE A 330 7.59 -24.37 2.05
C PHE A 330 7.55 -25.87 1.79
N THR A 331 7.12 -26.66 2.77
CA THR A 331 6.91 -28.09 2.62
C THR A 331 5.40 -28.36 2.47
N ASP A 332 4.99 -28.94 1.38
CA ASP A 332 3.59 -29.23 1.08
C ASP A 332 3.06 -30.46 1.84
N CYS A 333 1.80 -30.80 1.58
CA CYS A 333 1.14 -31.95 2.21
C CYS A 333 1.70 -33.34 1.77
N SER A 334 2.40 -33.39 0.65
CA SER A 334 3.07 -34.58 0.17
C SER A 334 4.51 -34.76 0.68
N GLY A 335 4.97 -33.74 1.44
CA GLY A 335 6.32 -33.70 1.99
C GLY A 335 7.36 -33.07 1.07
N TYR A 336 6.98 -32.61 -0.14
CA TYR A 336 7.90 -31.95 -1.05
C TYR A 336 8.21 -30.52 -0.59
N THR A 337 9.47 -30.16 -0.62
CA THR A 337 9.93 -28.86 -0.19
C THR A 337 10.32 -27.97 -1.38
N THR A 338 9.75 -26.77 -1.41
CA THR A 338 10.21 -25.69 -2.29
C THR A 338 11.06 -24.73 -1.47
N ARG A 339 12.26 -24.40 -1.95
CA ARG A 339 13.17 -23.44 -1.31
C ARG A 339 13.28 -22.18 -2.16
N TYR A 340 13.41 -21.05 -1.46
CA TYR A 340 13.50 -19.73 -2.04
C TYR A 340 14.80 -19.08 -1.62
N GLU A 341 15.52 -18.50 -2.58
CA GLU A 341 16.73 -17.75 -2.33
C GLU A 341 16.51 -16.26 -2.61
N TYR A 342 17.19 -15.44 -1.84
CA TYR A 342 17.08 -13.98 -1.94
C TYR A 342 18.48 -13.37 -1.95
N ASP A 343 18.62 -12.26 -2.69
CA ASP A 343 19.81 -11.43 -2.58
C ASP A 343 19.81 -10.69 -1.22
N ARG A 344 20.93 -10.03 -0.94
CA ARG A 344 21.10 -9.25 0.30
C ARG A 344 20.10 -8.10 0.47
N TYR A 345 19.41 -7.70 -0.60
CA TYR A 345 18.38 -6.65 -0.58
C TYR A 345 16.96 -7.18 -0.50
N GLY A 346 16.81 -8.51 -0.43
CA GLY A 346 15.53 -9.17 -0.28
C GLY A 346 14.80 -9.45 -1.59
N GLN A 347 15.45 -9.32 -2.74
CA GLN A 347 14.92 -9.74 -4.03
C GLN A 347 15.10 -11.24 -4.19
N ARG A 348 14.06 -11.94 -4.62
CA ARG A 348 14.12 -13.38 -4.85
C ARG A 348 14.97 -13.67 -6.10
N THR A 349 16.01 -14.47 -5.92
CA THR A 349 16.95 -14.84 -6.98
C THR A 349 16.72 -16.22 -7.55
N ALA A 350 16.21 -17.17 -6.73
CA ALA A 350 15.96 -18.52 -7.20
C ALA A 350 14.79 -19.18 -6.47
N VAL A 351 14.17 -20.15 -7.15
CA VAL A 351 13.19 -21.07 -6.58
C VAL A 351 13.61 -22.50 -6.95
N HIS A 352 13.85 -23.33 -5.94
CA HIS A 352 14.24 -24.72 -6.08
C HIS A 352 13.10 -25.62 -5.61
N ARG A 353 12.62 -26.49 -6.48
CA ARG A 353 11.61 -27.49 -6.15
C ARG A 353 12.25 -28.87 -6.05
N GLU A 354 11.83 -29.63 -5.08
CA GLU A 354 12.35 -30.99 -4.84
C GLU A 354 12.14 -31.94 -6.05
N GLU A 355 11.15 -31.66 -6.88
CA GLU A 355 10.87 -32.38 -8.13
C GLU A 355 11.87 -32.07 -9.27
N GLY A 356 12.95 -31.37 -8.99
CA GLY A 356 14.03 -31.07 -9.97
C GLY A 356 13.79 -29.87 -10.87
N ILE A 357 12.73 -29.09 -10.63
CA ILE A 357 12.46 -27.86 -11.38
C ILE A 357 12.97 -26.65 -10.60
N SER A 358 14.00 -25.98 -11.13
CA SER A 358 14.50 -24.74 -10.57
C SER A 358 14.23 -23.57 -11.51
N THR A 359 13.78 -22.44 -10.98
CA THR A 359 13.60 -21.21 -11.74
C THR A 359 14.43 -20.10 -11.12
N TYR A 360 15.14 -19.36 -11.94
CA TYR A 360 15.97 -18.22 -11.53
C TYR A 360 15.32 -16.94 -12.03
N SER A 361 15.29 -15.91 -11.22
CA SER A 361 14.86 -14.57 -11.63
C SER A 361 16.12 -13.70 -11.85
N SER A 362 16.22 -13.16 -13.03
CA SER A 362 17.26 -12.19 -13.42
C SER A 362 16.91 -10.79 -12.94
#